data_53997cc4bda1dce27755efae373ce116
#
_entry.id   53997cc4bda1dce27755efae373ce116
#
_cell.length_a   1.000
_cell.length_b   1.000
_cell.length_c   1.000
_cell.angle_alpha   90.00
_cell.angle_beta   90.00
_cell.angle_gamma   90.00
#
_symmetry.space_group_name_H-M   'P 1'
#
loop_
_entity.id
_entity.type
_entity.pdbx_description
1 polymer ?
#
loop_
_entity_poly.entity_id
_entity_poly.type
_entity_poly.pdbx_seq_one_letter_code
_entity_poly.pdbx_strand_id
1 'polypeptide(L)'
;NDILGNLKGFAINSEELPNALTRGMNFDGSTIQGFTRNNETDMYAVPDPSTFAILPWRPKTNAVARIFCNILTPDGNFFEGDPRNILIRNIKKASKLGYTYYVAPELEYFYFHNSLEAEPLDQGTYFDQISNDTTTNLRRETVLTLEEMGIPVEASHHEVAPGQHEINLRHTDALTMADNILTCK
;
A
#
# COMPACT_ATOMS: atom_id res chain seq x y z
N ASN A 1 4.69 -4.16 6.25
CA ASN A 1 4.44 -5.46 5.62
C ASN A 1 5.47 -6.48 6.09
N ASP A 2 5.10 -7.76 6.01
CA ASP A 2 6.00 -8.87 6.30
C ASP A 2 6.91 -9.19 5.10
N ILE A 3 7.79 -10.21 5.24
CA ILE A 3 8.71 -10.63 4.18
C ILE A 3 8.00 -11.18 2.93
N LEU A 4 6.74 -11.59 3.06
CA LEU A 4 5.91 -12.09 1.96
C LEU A 4 5.10 -10.97 1.29
N GLY A 5 5.27 -9.72 1.71
CA GLY A 5 4.54 -8.56 1.20
C GLY A 5 3.11 -8.42 1.74
N ASN A 6 2.70 -9.21 2.74
CA ASN A 6 1.39 -9.05 3.35
C ASN A 6 1.37 -7.80 4.24
N LEU A 7 0.36 -6.96 4.06
CA LEU A 7 0.14 -5.82 4.94
C LEU A 7 -0.17 -6.31 6.36
N LYS A 8 0.46 -5.68 7.33
CA LYS A 8 0.18 -5.88 8.76
C LYS A 8 -0.28 -4.55 9.34
N GLY A 9 -1.24 -4.58 10.24
CA GLY A 9 -1.75 -3.38 10.86
C GLY A 9 -2.65 -3.68 12.04
N PHE A 10 -2.90 -2.66 12.82
CA PHE A 10 -3.86 -2.63 13.91
C PHE A 10 -4.55 -1.26 13.90
N ALA A 11 -5.70 -1.18 14.55
CA ALA A 11 -6.45 0.05 14.68
C ALA A 11 -6.24 0.66 16.06
N ILE A 12 -6.21 1.99 16.11
CA ILE A 12 -6.25 2.77 17.35
C ILE A 12 -7.43 3.73 17.30
N ASN A 13 -7.91 4.16 18.45
CA ASN A 13 -8.88 5.24 18.55
C ASN A 13 -8.20 6.60 18.23
N SER A 14 -8.96 7.55 17.73
CA SER A 14 -8.45 8.88 17.39
C SER A 14 -7.80 9.60 18.59
N GLU A 15 -8.26 9.33 19.81
CA GLU A 15 -7.68 9.88 21.04
C GLU A 15 -6.25 9.41 21.31
N GLU A 16 -5.89 8.21 20.82
CA GLU A 16 -4.53 7.65 20.93
C GLU A 16 -3.56 8.17 19.86
N LEU A 17 -4.05 8.84 18.84
CA LEU A 17 -3.22 9.32 17.74
C LEU A 17 -2.05 10.23 18.19
N PRO A 18 -2.21 11.18 19.13
CA PRO A 18 -1.09 11.97 19.64
C PRO A 18 0.00 11.13 20.31
N ASN A 19 -0.38 10.10 21.07
CA ASN A 19 0.56 9.16 21.68
C ASN A 19 1.29 8.34 20.61
N ALA A 20 0.55 7.81 19.62
CA ALA A 20 1.12 7.04 18.52
C ALA A 20 2.14 7.86 17.72
N LEU A 21 1.85 9.13 17.42
CA LEU A 21 2.75 10.03 16.71
C LEU A 21 4.01 10.39 17.50
N THR A 22 3.92 10.41 18.84
CA THR A 22 5.03 10.85 19.71
C THR A 22 5.92 9.68 20.13
N ARG A 23 5.33 8.54 20.46
CA ARG A 23 6.03 7.40 21.09
C ARG A 23 6.02 6.15 20.22
N GLY A 24 5.19 6.11 19.17
CA GLY A 24 4.86 4.87 18.48
C GLY A 24 3.91 4.00 19.29
N MET A 25 3.48 2.91 18.67
CA MET A 25 2.63 1.88 19.27
C MET A 25 3.38 0.57 19.36
N ASN A 26 3.40 -0.01 20.55
CA ASN A 26 4.08 -1.28 20.80
C ASN A 26 3.31 -2.46 20.17
N PHE A 27 4.03 -3.43 19.66
CA PHE A 27 3.50 -4.70 19.16
C PHE A 27 4.53 -5.83 19.28
N ASP A 28 4.08 -7.07 19.28
CA ASP A 28 4.94 -8.26 19.29
C ASP A 28 5.46 -8.58 17.89
N GLY A 29 6.73 -8.27 17.63
CA GLY A 29 7.39 -8.51 16.35
C GLY A 29 7.67 -9.98 16.07
N SER A 30 7.68 -10.88 17.09
CA SER A 30 7.97 -12.31 16.89
C SER A 30 6.90 -13.03 16.09
N THR A 31 5.68 -12.49 16.06
CA THR A 31 4.55 -13.05 15.32
C THR A 31 4.55 -12.63 13.85
N ILE A 32 5.43 -11.70 13.46
CA ILE A 32 5.52 -11.20 12.09
C ILE A 32 6.59 -11.98 11.35
N GLN A 33 6.20 -12.62 10.24
CA GLN A 33 7.09 -13.45 9.45
C GLN A 33 8.23 -12.61 8.83
N GLY A 34 9.46 -13.05 9.05
CA GLY A 34 10.67 -12.35 8.61
C GLY A 34 11.18 -11.29 9.58
N PHE A 35 10.48 -11.07 10.71
CA PHE A 35 10.97 -10.23 11.80
C PHE A 35 11.82 -11.06 12.79
N THR A 36 11.97 -10.60 14.01
CA THR A 36 12.80 -11.30 15.00
C THR A 36 12.13 -12.57 15.54
N ARG A 37 12.92 -13.58 15.90
CA ARG A 37 12.48 -14.79 16.65
C ARG A 37 13.13 -14.87 18.02
N ASN A 38 13.84 -13.85 18.45
CA ASN A 38 14.55 -13.83 19.74
C ASN A 38 13.61 -13.44 20.88
N ASN A 39 14.08 -13.59 22.12
CA ASN A 39 13.31 -13.36 23.34
C ASN A 39 12.88 -11.88 23.54
N GLU A 40 13.43 -10.94 22.80
CA GLU A 40 12.98 -9.55 22.77
C GLU A 40 12.13 -9.34 21.53
N THR A 41 10.83 -9.38 21.73
CA THR A 41 9.84 -9.38 20.67
C THR A 41 9.15 -8.04 20.50
N ASP A 42 9.22 -7.18 21.51
CA ASP A 42 8.60 -5.87 21.50
C ASP A 42 9.23 -4.95 20.46
N MET A 43 8.38 -4.40 19.62
CA MET A 43 8.75 -3.43 18.59
C MET A 43 7.78 -2.26 18.61
N TYR A 44 8.16 -1.15 18.00
CA TYR A 44 7.34 0.04 17.93
C TYR A 44 7.00 0.36 16.47
N ALA A 45 5.70 0.50 16.19
CA ALA A 45 5.21 1.07 14.95
C ALA A 45 5.08 2.59 15.13
N VAL A 46 5.95 3.36 14.47
CA VAL A 46 5.96 4.82 14.54
C VAL A 46 5.34 5.37 13.27
N PRO A 47 4.16 6.00 13.35
CA PRO A 47 3.46 6.52 12.19
C PRO A 47 4.27 7.59 11.45
N ASP A 48 4.23 7.55 10.12
CA ASP A 48 4.72 8.61 9.25
C ASP A 48 3.55 9.51 8.87
N PRO A 49 3.42 10.72 9.44
CA PRO A 49 2.28 11.59 9.20
C PRO A 49 2.08 11.99 7.75
N SER A 50 3.16 11.98 6.95
CA SER A 50 3.09 12.32 5.52
C SER A 50 2.26 11.30 4.71
N THR A 51 2.04 10.12 5.29
CA THR A 51 1.27 9.04 4.66
C THR A 51 -0.19 8.99 5.11
N PHE A 52 -0.65 9.92 5.95
CA PHE A 52 -2.04 9.95 6.40
C PHE A 52 -3.01 10.03 5.22
N ALA A 53 -3.98 9.12 5.18
CA ALA A 53 -5.05 9.17 4.20
C ALA A 53 -6.38 8.67 4.79
N ILE A 54 -7.45 9.43 4.54
CA ILE A 54 -8.82 9.01 4.86
C ILE A 54 -9.24 7.95 3.83
N LEU A 55 -9.93 6.90 4.31
CA LEU A 55 -10.43 5.83 3.45
C LEU A 55 -11.79 6.20 2.86
N PRO A 56 -11.91 6.51 1.55
CA PRO A 56 -13.13 7.05 0.96
C PRO A 56 -14.32 6.09 1.01
N TRP A 57 -14.07 4.78 1.02
CA TRP A 57 -15.09 3.74 1.10
C TRP A 57 -15.65 3.53 2.52
N ARG A 58 -15.17 4.28 3.49
CA ARG A 58 -15.73 4.27 4.85
C ARG A 58 -16.70 5.43 5.05
N PRO A 59 -17.67 5.31 5.97
CA PRO A 59 -18.60 6.41 6.25
C PRO A 59 -17.87 7.70 6.61
N LYS A 60 -18.37 8.83 6.11
CA LYS A 60 -17.79 10.16 6.44
C LYS A 60 -17.97 10.51 7.92
N THR A 61 -19.07 10.05 8.54
CA THR A 61 -19.26 10.12 9.99
C THR A 61 -18.51 8.96 10.62
N ASN A 62 -17.66 9.25 11.60
CA ASN A 62 -16.68 8.29 12.17
C ASN A 62 -15.73 7.73 11.09
N ALA A 63 -15.17 8.62 10.30
CA ALA A 63 -14.25 8.27 9.23
C ALA A 63 -13.07 7.43 9.73
N VAL A 64 -12.57 6.58 8.86
CA VAL A 64 -11.37 5.79 9.11
C VAL A 64 -10.23 6.33 8.26
N ALA A 65 -9.06 6.46 8.85
CA ALA A 65 -7.83 6.81 8.14
C ALA A 65 -6.79 5.69 8.31
N ARG A 66 -5.83 5.64 7.39
CA ARG A 66 -4.63 4.81 7.51
C ARG A 66 -3.39 5.69 7.57
N ILE A 67 -2.35 5.22 8.25
CA ILE A 67 -1.01 5.82 8.26
C ILE A 67 -0.01 4.68 8.16
N PHE A 68 0.98 4.79 7.28
CA PHE A 68 2.11 3.85 7.27
C PHE A 68 3.05 4.15 8.42
N CYS A 69 3.66 3.08 8.96
CA CYS A 69 4.57 3.19 10.09
C CYS A 69 5.97 2.71 9.70
N ASN A 70 6.97 3.35 10.28
CA ASN A 70 8.33 2.83 10.36
C ASN A 70 8.45 1.93 11.60
N ILE A 71 9.18 0.84 11.49
CA ILE A 71 9.36 -0.08 12.61
C ILE A 71 10.67 0.23 13.32
N LEU A 72 10.58 0.38 14.65
CA LEU A 72 11.71 0.62 15.54
C LEU A 72 11.86 -0.55 16.53
N THR A 73 13.11 -0.81 16.90
CA THR A 73 13.46 -1.71 17.99
C THR A 73 13.23 -1.03 19.35
N PRO A 74 13.23 -1.76 20.49
CA PRO A 74 12.99 -1.18 21.82
C PRO A 74 13.97 -0.07 22.22
N ASP A 75 15.19 -0.08 21.70
CA ASP A 75 16.20 0.95 21.90
C ASP A 75 16.04 2.19 20.99
N GLY A 76 14.94 2.24 20.21
CA GLY A 76 14.58 3.37 19.36
C GLY A 76 15.31 3.44 18.03
N ASN A 77 16.06 2.42 17.66
CA ASN A 77 16.69 2.33 16.33
C ASN A 77 15.73 1.77 15.29
N PHE A 78 15.93 2.17 14.02
CA PHE A 78 15.18 1.56 12.93
C PHE A 78 15.48 0.06 12.83
N PHE A 79 14.42 -0.75 12.79
CA PHE A 79 14.57 -2.18 12.58
C PHE A 79 15.12 -2.45 11.16
N GLU A 80 16.26 -3.16 11.10
CA GLU A 80 16.96 -3.39 9.83
C GLU A 80 16.19 -4.26 8.84
N GLY A 81 15.33 -5.13 9.34
CA GLY A 81 14.49 -6.03 8.56
C GLY A 81 13.16 -5.41 8.08
N ASP A 82 12.83 -4.18 8.49
CA ASP A 82 11.66 -3.49 7.97
C ASP A 82 11.84 -3.14 6.49
N PRO A 83 10.99 -3.67 5.57
CA PRO A 83 11.09 -3.40 4.14
C PRO A 83 11.06 -1.90 3.81
N ARG A 84 10.25 -1.11 4.52
CA ARG A 84 10.17 0.34 4.31
C ARG A 84 11.49 1.02 4.70
N ASN A 85 12.10 0.61 5.81
CA ASN A 85 13.42 1.11 6.22
C ASN A 85 14.53 0.69 5.25
N ILE A 86 14.48 -0.53 4.70
CA ILE A 86 15.43 -0.98 3.67
C ILE A 86 15.35 -0.04 2.46
N LEU A 87 14.16 0.30 1.98
CA LEU A 87 13.98 1.25 0.89
C LEU A 87 14.54 2.63 1.24
N ILE A 88 14.18 3.18 2.41
CA ILE A 88 14.68 4.48 2.88
C ILE A 88 16.23 4.52 2.91
N ARG A 89 16.87 3.47 3.40
CA ARG A 89 18.34 3.38 3.43
C ARG A 89 18.96 3.40 2.02
N ASN A 90 18.33 2.72 1.07
CA ASN A 90 18.82 2.70 -0.31
C ASN A 90 18.55 4.02 -1.05
N ILE A 91 17.43 4.67 -0.81
CA ILE A 91 17.18 6.04 -1.31
C ILE A 91 18.22 7.00 -0.78
N LYS A 92 18.57 6.93 0.52
CA LYS A 92 19.65 7.75 1.10
C LYS A 92 21.02 7.48 0.47
N LYS A 93 21.32 6.23 0.09
CA LYS A 93 22.55 5.91 -0.66
C LYS A 93 22.56 6.53 -2.06
N ALA A 94 21.45 6.41 -2.79
CA ALA A 94 21.31 7.02 -4.11
C ALA A 94 21.46 8.55 -4.04
N SER A 95 20.81 9.18 -3.06
CA SER A 95 20.90 10.63 -2.84
C SER A 95 22.34 11.11 -2.57
N LYS A 96 23.13 10.35 -1.81
CA LYS A 96 24.58 10.67 -1.60
C LYS A 96 25.41 10.61 -2.88
N LEU A 97 24.94 9.88 -3.88
CA LEU A 97 25.56 9.81 -5.21
C LEU A 97 24.97 10.85 -6.17
N GLY A 98 24.06 11.71 -5.71
CA GLY A 98 23.43 12.76 -6.50
C GLY A 98 22.21 12.31 -7.30
N TYR A 99 21.64 11.13 -7.01
CA TYR A 99 20.48 10.60 -7.74
C TYR A 99 19.20 10.68 -6.91
N THR A 100 18.11 11.01 -7.59
CA THR A 100 16.74 10.81 -7.10
C THR A 100 16.12 9.66 -7.89
N TYR A 101 15.54 8.70 -7.21
CA TYR A 101 14.94 7.51 -7.84
C TYR A 101 13.43 7.66 -7.96
N TYR A 102 12.93 7.65 -9.19
CA TYR A 102 11.50 7.69 -9.52
C TYR A 102 11.05 6.33 -10.04
N VAL A 103 9.80 5.99 -9.76
CA VAL A 103 9.17 4.72 -10.17
C VAL A 103 7.80 5.00 -10.76
N ALA A 104 7.46 4.27 -11.83
CA ALA A 104 6.13 4.22 -12.44
C ALA A 104 5.73 2.75 -12.54
N PRO A 105 4.86 2.24 -11.68
CA PRO A 105 4.41 0.86 -11.72
C PRO A 105 3.21 0.69 -12.63
N GLU A 106 3.08 -0.48 -13.19
CA GLU A 106 1.91 -1.01 -13.90
C GLU A 106 1.30 -2.09 -13.01
N LEU A 107 0.09 -1.84 -12.51
CA LEU A 107 -0.60 -2.75 -11.60
C LEU A 107 -1.59 -3.58 -12.40
N GLU A 108 -1.23 -4.83 -12.67
CA GLU A 108 -2.08 -5.80 -13.34
C GLU A 108 -2.80 -6.70 -12.34
N TYR A 109 -4.08 -6.96 -12.58
CA TYR A 109 -4.91 -7.77 -11.71
C TYR A 109 -6.08 -8.38 -12.46
N PHE A 110 -6.73 -9.37 -11.85
CA PHE A 110 -7.88 -10.07 -12.43
C PHE A 110 -9.14 -9.86 -11.63
N TYR A 111 -10.26 -9.71 -12.32
CA TYR A 111 -11.59 -9.84 -11.73
C TYR A 111 -12.15 -11.24 -12.00
N PHE A 112 -12.57 -11.91 -10.93
CA PHE A 112 -13.23 -13.23 -10.98
C PHE A 112 -14.65 -13.14 -10.46
N HIS A 113 -15.53 -14.05 -10.89
CA HIS A 113 -16.92 -14.13 -10.40
C HIS A 113 -16.99 -14.41 -8.90
N ASN A 114 -16.08 -15.18 -8.37
CA ASN A 114 -16.01 -15.54 -6.95
C ASN A 114 -14.59 -15.89 -6.52
N SER A 115 -14.39 -16.14 -5.23
CA SER A 115 -13.09 -16.46 -4.64
C SER A 115 -12.71 -17.95 -4.70
N LEU A 116 -13.58 -18.82 -5.18
CA LEU A 116 -13.38 -20.27 -5.19
C LEU A 116 -12.90 -20.78 -6.54
N GLU A 117 -13.32 -20.13 -7.61
CA GLU A 117 -13.02 -20.51 -8.98
C GLU A 117 -12.39 -19.32 -9.72
N ALA A 118 -11.31 -19.57 -10.44
CA ALA A 118 -10.65 -18.54 -11.24
C ALA A 118 -11.39 -18.33 -12.60
N GLU A 119 -12.73 -18.14 -12.53
CA GLU A 119 -13.54 -17.83 -13.69
C GLU A 119 -13.52 -16.30 -13.93
N PRO A 120 -12.97 -15.82 -15.05
CA PRO A 120 -12.90 -14.39 -15.35
C PRO A 120 -14.30 -13.75 -15.40
N LEU A 121 -14.42 -12.54 -14.85
CA LEU A 121 -15.68 -11.80 -14.83
C LEU A 121 -16.09 -11.26 -16.21
N ASP A 122 -15.15 -11.14 -17.13
CA ASP A 122 -15.37 -10.75 -18.53
C ASP A 122 -14.51 -11.59 -19.50
N GLN A 123 -14.78 -11.44 -20.79
CA GLN A 123 -14.06 -12.10 -21.90
C GLN A 123 -13.36 -11.10 -22.81
N GLY A 124 -13.08 -9.91 -22.30
CA GLY A 124 -12.38 -8.87 -23.03
C GLY A 124 -10.93 -9.20 -23.34
N THR A 125 -10.33 -8.38 -24.19
CA THR A 125 -8.91 -8.43 -24.55
C THR A 125 -8.32 -7.02 -24.59
N TYR A 126 -7.06 -6.91 -24.98
CA TYR A 126 -6.27 -5.68 -24.90
C TYR A 126 -6.97 -4.47 -25.53
N PHE A 127 -7.17 -3.43 -24.69
CA PHE A 127 -7.82 -2.16 -25.02
C PHE A 127 -9.30 -2.26 -25.45
N ASP A 128 -9.96 -3.40 -25.19
CA ASP A 128 -11.39 -3.50 -25.50
C ASP A 128 -12.21 -2.46 -24.73
N GLN A 129 -13.12 -1.83 -25.46
CA GLN A 129 -14.12 -0.89 -24.95
C GLN A 129 -15.48 -1.59 -24.93
N ILE A 130 -15.76 -2.31 -23.86
CA ILE A 130 -17.00 -3.08 -23.72
C ILE A 130 -18.06 -2.21 -23.07
N SER A 131 -19.13 -1.89 -23.83
CA SER A 131 -20.19 -0.93 -23.47
C SER A 131 -21.17 -1.47 -22.46
N ASN A 132 -21.09 -2.04 -21.46
CA ASN A 132 -21.93 -2.49 -20.35
C ASN A 132 -21.15 -3.44 -19.42
N ASP A 133 -19.85 -3.21 -19.34
CA ASP A 133 -18.99 -4.08 -18.62
C ASP A 133 -18.92 -3.68 -17.15
N THR A 134 -19.30 -4.62 -16.30
CA THR A 134 -19.18 -4.48 -14.84
C THR A 134 -17.72 -4.22 -14.45
N THR A 135 -16.77 -4.87 -15.12
CA THR A 135 -15.32 -4.75 -14.83
C THR A 135 -14.78 -3.36 -15.15
N THR A 136 -15.22 -2.74 -16.22
CA THR A 136 -14.88 -1.34 -16.54
C THR A 136 -15.37 -0.39 -15.45
N ASN A 137 -16.56 -0.61 -14.91
CA ASN A 137 -17.09 0.20 -13.81
C ASN A 137 -16.30 -0.01 -12.51
N LEU A 138 -15.96 -1.25 -12.16
CA LEU A 138 -15.12 -1.57 -10.99
C LEU A 138 -13.73 -0.91 -11.11
N ARG A 139 -13.09 -1.03 -12.28
CA ARG A 139 -11.82 -0.36 -12.54
C ARG A 139 -11.93 1.16 -12.40
N ARG A 140 -12.98 1.75 -12.99
CA ARG A 140 -13.25 3.19 -12.88
C ARG A 140 -13.44 3.63 -11.42
N GLU A 141 -14.20 2.90 -10.63
CA GLU A 141 -14.40 3.19 -9.20
C GLU A 141 -13.08 3.11 -8.43
N THR A 142 -12.24 2.12 -8.73
CA THR A 142 -10.90 2.00 -8.14
C THR A 142 -10.04 3.23 -8.48
N VAL A 143 -10.00 3.65 -9.74
CA VAL A 143 -9.25 4.85 -10.17
C VAL A 143 -9.73 6.09 -9.43
N LEU A 144 -11.04 6.33 -9.39
CA LEU A 144 -11.60 7.50 -8.69
C LEU A 144 -11.30 7.49 -7.19
N THR A 145 -11.34 6.31 -6.57
CA THR A 145 -11.00 6.12 -5.15
C THR A 145 -9.53 6.42 -4.88
N LEU A 146 -8.62 5.98 -5.77
CA LEU A 146 -7.19 6.29 -5.66
C LEU A 146 -6.94 7.79 -5.78
N GLU A 147 -7.57 8.45 -6.74
CA GLU A 147 -7.43 9.91 -6.90
C GLU A 147 -8.00 10.69 -5.70
N GLU A 148 -9.11 10.25 -5.12
CA GLU A 148 -9.65 10.84 -3.87
C GLU A 148 -8.67 10.68 -2.70
N MET A 149 -7.86 9.64 -2.70
CA MET A 149 -6.77 9.43 -1.72
C MET A 149 -5.49 10.19 -2.05
N GLY A 150 -5.45 10.97 -3.13
CA GLY A 150 -4.28 11.71 -3.58
C GLY A 150 -3.24 10.86 -4.31
N ILE A 151 -3.63 9.68 -4.82
CA ILE A 151 -2.77 8.78 -5.61
C ILE A 151 -3.10 9.00 -7.10
N PRO A 152 -2.26 9.74 -7.85
CA PRO A 152 -2.55 10.05 -9.24
C PRO A 152 -2.46 8.81 -10.14
N VAL A 153 -3.51 8.57 -10.92
CA VAL A 153 -3.54 7.56 -11.96
C VAL A 153 -3.22 8.20 -13.30
N GLU A 154 -2.40 7.57 -14.12
CA GLU A 154 -2.05 8.04 -15.46
C GLU A 154 -2.95 7.44 -16.53
N ALA A 155 -3.18 6.12 -16.47
CA ALA A 155 -4.02 5.38 -17.38
C ALA A 155 -4.63 4.15 -16.71
N SER A 156 -5.70 3.62 -17.29
CA SER A 156 -6.22 2.30 -16.97
C SER A 156 -6.91 1.68 -18.17
N HIS A 157 -6.75 0.39 -18.38
CA HIS A 157 -7.30 -0.32 -19.52
C HIS A 157 -7.56 -1.79 -19.23
N HIS A 158 -8.25 -2.46 -20.14
CA HIS A 158 -8.32 -3.91 -20.17
C HIS A 158 -7.01 -4.48 -20.71
N GLU A 159 -6.48 -5.52 -20.07
CA GLU A 159 -5.28 -6.21 -20.48
C GLU A 159 -5.57 -7.38 -21.44
N VAL A 160 -4.53 -8.15 -21.83
CA VAL A 160 -4.61 -9.16 -22.88
C VAL A 160 -5.52 -10.32 -22.51
N ALA A 161 -5.48 -10.79 -21.28
CA ALA A 161 -6.25 -11.97 -20.87
C ALA A 161 -7.67 -11.60 -20.40
N PRO A 162 -8.66 -12.51 -20.58
CA PRO A 162 -10.00 -12.32 -20.04
C PRO A 162 -9.99 -11.96 -18.54
N GLY A 163 -10.73 -10.93 -18.16
CA GLY A 163 -10.81 -10.43 -16.80
C GLY A 163 -9.55 -9.74 -16.26
N GLN A 164 -8.50 -9.58 -17.09
CA GLN A 164 -7.26 -8.90 -16.72
C GLN A 164 -7.37 -7.40 -16.97
N HIS A 165 -7.03 -6.61 -15.97
CA HIS A 165 -7.08 -5.15 -16.01
C HIS A 165 -5.77 -4.58 -15.51
N GLU A 166 -5.47 -3.36 -15.96
CA GLU A 166 -4.28 -2.62 -15.58
C GLU A 166 -4.62 -1.20 -15.13
N ILE A 167 -3.90 -0.74 -14.10
CA ILE A 167 -3.89 0.64 -13.63
C ILE A 167 -2.44 1.11 -13.57
N ASN A 168 -2.12 2.14 -14.35
CA ASN A 168 -0.82 2.79 -14.36
C ASN A 168 -0.82 3.97 -13.42
N LEU A 169 0.02 3.92 -12.38
CA LEU A 169 0.20 5.05 -11.48
C LEU A 169 1.18 6.06 -12.07
N ARG A 170 0.88 7.34 -11.93
CA ARG A 170 1.79 8.40 -12.33
C ARG A 170 3.08 8.32 -11.50
N HIS A 171 4.23 8.39 -12.16
CA HIS A 171 5.54 8.30 -11.53
C HIS A 171 5.71 9.30 -10.37
N THR A 172 6.34 8.84 -9.31
CA THR A 172 6.77 9.66 -8.18
C THR A 172 8.03 9.08 -7.56
N ASP A 173 8.56 9.70 -6.49
CA ASP A 173 9.71 9.16 -5.78
C ASP A 173 9.41 7.76 -5.21
N ALA A 174 10.48 6.97 -5.05
CA ALA A 174 10.34 5.54 -4.77
C ALA A 174 9.66 5.24 -3.42
N LEU A 175 9.78 6.09 -2.39
CA LEU A 175 9.13 5.85 -1.11
C LEU A 175 7.63 6.11 -1.19
N THR A 176 7.25 7.26 -1.73
CA THR A 176 5.85 7.60 -1.99
C THR A 176 5.19 6.54 -2.88
N MET A 177 5.90 6.07 -3.93
CA MET A 177 5.37 5.04 -4.80
C MET A 177 5.18 3.70 -4.10
N ALA A 178 6.11 3.28 -3.23
CA ALA A 178 5.95 2.06 -2.45
C ALA A 178 4.69 2.12 -1.56
N ASP A 179 4.46 3.25 -0.88
CA ASP A 179 3.28 3.48 -0.06
C ASP A 179 1.99 3.51 -0.92
N ASN A 180 2.04 4.11 -2.11
CA ASN A 180 0.92 4.13 -3.07
C ASN A 180 0.55 2.72 -3.55
N ILE A 181 1.53 1.91 -3.96
CA ILE A 181 1.30 0.52 -4.40
C ILE A 181 0.65 -0.31 -3.29
N LEU A 182 1.17 -0.21 -2.05
CA LEU A 182 0.59 -0.90 -0.91
C LEU A 182 -0.83 -0.42 -0.56
N THR A 183 -1.18 0.79 -0.95
CA THR A 183 -2.54 1.34 -0.80
C THR A 183 -3.47 0.83 -1.89
N CYS A 184 -2.99 0.67 -3.12
CA CYS A 184 -3.76 0.10 -4.24
C CYS A 184 -4.12 -1.36 -4.01
N LYS A 185 -3.22 -2.13 -3.42
CA LYS A 185 -3.38 -3.56 -3.13
C LYS A 185 -4.38 -3.82 -2.00
#